data_faed044085dcc8ac5fa3f1960e0b4c33
#
_entry.id   faed044085dcc8ac5fa3f1960e0b4c33
#
_cell.length_a   1.000
_cell.length_b   1.000
_cell.length_c   1.000
_cell.angle_alpha   90.00
_cell.angle_beta   90.00
_cell.angle_gamma   90.00
#
_symmetry.space_group_name_H-M   'P 1'
#
loop_
_entity.id
_entity.type
_entity.pdbx_description
1 polymer ?
#
loop_
_entity_poly.entity_id
_entity_poly.type
_entity_poly.pdbx_seq_one_letter_code
_entity_poly.pdbx_strand_id
1 'polypeptide(L)'
;MRLSDIYYFEAVDGKIFMYCRNNVFEVKQKLYELEELCKGKNCFRASKSTILNIAKISSVHPTISGRFEAVLDNGEHTVISRQYVPVLKNMLGL
;
A
#
# COMPACT_ATOMS: atom_id res chain seq x y z
N MET A 1 -10.45 3.49 -14.26
CA MET A 1 -9.71 4.18 -13.19
C MET A 1 -8.23 3.89 -13.33
N ARG A 2 -7.40 4.91 -13.20
CA ARG A 2 -5.96 4.74 -13.35
C ARG A 2 -5.32 4.35 -12.03
N LEU A 3 -4.25 3.55 -12.10
CA LEU A 3 -3.51 3.14 -10.92
C LEU A 3 -3.02 4.35 -10.11
N SER A 4 -2.71 5.45 -10.79
CA SER A 4 -2.26 6.68 -10.13
C SER A 4 -3.34 7.32 -9.25
N ASP A 5 -4.60 6.91 -9.36
CA ASP A 5 -5.68 7.43 -8.52
C ASP A 5 -5.89 6.61 -7.26
N ILE A 6 -5.19 5.49 -7.13
CA ILE A 6 -5.38 4.54 -6.03
C ILE A 6 -4.35 4.81 -4.96
N TYR A 7 -4.80 4.85 -3.70
CA TYR A 7 -3.91 5.01 -2.54
C TYR A 7 -3.45 3.65 -2.02
N TYR A 8 -4.39 2.74 -1.80
CA TYR A 8 -4.05 1.40 -1.35
C TYR A 8 -5.23 0.46 -1.49
N PHE A 9 -4.94 -0.83 -1.42
CA PHE A 9 -5.94 -1.88 -1.30
C PHE A 9 -5.81 -2.51 0.07
N GLU A 10 -6.94 -2.86 0.68
CA GLU A 10 -6.92 -3.47 2.00
C GLU A 10 -7.96 -4.59 2.09
N ALA A 11 -7.55 -5.71 2.67
CA ALA A 11 -8.43 -6.82 2.95
C ALA A 11 -9.04 -6.62 4.34
N VAL A 12 -10.37 -6.62 4.42
CA VAL A 12 -11.11 -6.47 5.68
C VAL A 12 -12.27 -7.46 5.66
N ASP A 13 -12.30 -8.34 6.64
CA ASP A 13 -13.39 -9.32 6.80
C ASP A 13 -13.69 -10.13 5.54
N GLY A 14 -12.63 -10.57 4.87
CA GLY A 14 -12.77 -11.40 3.67
C GLY A 14 -13.11 -10.65 2.40
N LYS A 15 -13.17 -9.33 2.46
CA LYS A 15 -13.41 -8.47 1.30
C LYS A 15 -12.19 -7.61 1.03
N ILE A 16 -12.05 -7.18 -0.23
CA ILE A 16 -10.94 -6.33 -0.64
C ILE A 16 -11.51 -4.98 -1.04
N PHE A 17 -10.96 -3.92 -0.47
CA PHE A 17 -11.37 -2.56 -0.77
C PHE A 17 -10.23 -1.79 -1.43
N MET A 18 -10.60 -0.97 -2.41
CA MET A 18 -9.68 -0.08 -3.11
C MET A 18 -9.95 1.34 -2.65
N TYR A 19 -8.95 1.97 -2.05
CA TYR A 19 -9.08 3.32 -1.49
C TYR A 19 -8.49 4.33 -2.45
N CYS A 20 -9.34 5.26 -2.87
CA CYS A 20 -8.94 6.40 -3.69
C CYS A 20 -9.08 7.67 -2.85
N ARG A 21 -8.74 8.84 -3.42
CA ARG A 21 -8.75 10.09 -2.63
C ARG A 21 -10.08 10.34 -1.93
N ASN A 22 -11.19 10.21 -2.65
CA ASN A 22 -12.51 10.55 -2.11
C ASN A 22 -13.50 9.38 -2.11
N ASN A 23 -13.07 8.21 -2.56
CA ASN A 23 -13.96 7.08 -2.75
C ASN A 23 -13.32 5.79 -2.31
N VAL A 24 -14.15 4.85 -1.89
CA VAL A 24 -13.72 3.49 -1.55
C VAL A 24 -14.60 2.54 -2.35
N PHE A 25 -13.98 1.58 -3.01
CA PHE A 25 -14.69 0.61 -3.84
C PHE A 25 -14.34 -0.80 -3.37
N GLU A 26 -15.34 -1.67 -3.33
CA GLU A 26 -15.06 -3.08 -3.13
C GLU A 26 -14.66 -3.68 -4.48
N VAL A 27 -13.59 -4.50 -4.49
CA VAL A 27 -13.14 -5.18 -5.70
C VAL A 27 -13.22 -6.69 -5.52
N LYS A 28 -13.35 -7.40 -6.64
CA LYS A 28 -13.52 -8.85 -6.61
C LYS A 28 -12.21 -9.61 -6.59
N GLN A 29 -11.13 -8.98 -7.03
CA GLN A 29 -9.82 -9.59 -7.06
C GLN A 29 -9.30 -9.83 -5.65
N LYS A 30 -8.53 -10.90 -5.48
CA LYS A 30 -7.84 -11.17 -4.21
C LYS A 30 -6.54 -10.39 -4.15
N LEU A 31 -6.00 -10.20 -2.94
CA LEU A 31 -4.78 -9.41 -2.78
C LEU A 31 -3.62 -9.93 -3.63
N TYR A 32 -3.44 -11.26 -3.69
CA TYR A 32 -2.33 -11.81 -4.47
C TYR A 32 -2.51 -11.52 -5.97
N GLU A 33 -3.75 -11.45 -6.45
CA GLU A 33 -4.02 -11.10 -7.85
C GLU A 33 -3.68 -9.63 -8.09
N LEU A 34 -4.06 -8.76 -7.16
CA LEU A 34 -3.75 -7.32 -7.25
C LEU A 34 -2.25 -7.08 -7.15
N GLU A 35 -1.57 -7.82 -6.28
CA GLU A 35 -0.12 -7.73 -6.14
C GLU A 35 0.56 -8.05 -7.47
N GLU A 36 0.09 -9.08 -8.15
CA GLU A 36 0.63 -9.47 -9.45
C GLU A 36 0.38 -8.40 -10.51
N LEU A 37 -0.82 -7.80 -10.51
CA LEU A 37 -1.15 -6.72 -11.42
C LEU A 37 -0.30 -5.47 -11.17
N CYS A 38 0.14 -5.27 -9.94
CA CYS A 38 0.96 -4.11 -9.57
C CYS A 38 2.46 -4.34 -9.80
N LYS A 39 2.84 -5.55 -10.16
CA LYS A 39 4.25 -5.89 -10.31
C LYS A 39 4.92 -5.01 -11.37
N GLY A 40 6.07 -4.44 -11.02
CA GLY A 40 6.77 -3.51 -11.90
C GLY A 40 6.19 -2.11 -11.94
N LYS A 41 5.18 -1.84 -11.11
CA LYS A 41 4.55 -0.53 -11.01
C LYS A 41 4.83 0.08 -9.62
N ASN A 42 4.09 1.12 -9.25
CA ASN A 42 4.35 1.87 -8.02
C ASN A 42 3.67 1.29 -6.78
N CYS A 43 3.09 0.11 -6.88
CA CYS A 43 2.43 -0.53 -5.74
C CYS A 43 3.27 -1.67 -5.20
N PHE A 44 3.18 -1.91 -3.91
CA PHE A 44 3.90 -3.01 -3.27
C PHE A 44 3.10 -3.52 -2.08
N ARG A 45 3.36 -4.77 -1.72
CA ARG A 45 2.74 -5.36 -0.53
C ARG A 45 3.35 -4.70 0.70
N ALA A 46 2.51 -4.04 1.50
CA ALA A 46 2.97 -3.33 2.70
C ALA A 46 2.73 -4.14 3.97
N SER A 47 1.76 -5.05 3.94
CA SER A 47 1.47 -5.95 5.04
C SER A 47 0.72 -7.16 4.49
N LYS A 48 0.34 -8.08 5.38
CA LYS A 48 -0.47 -9.24 4.97
C LYS A 48 -1.77 -8.83 4.31
N SER A 49 -2.31 -7.68 4.68
CA SER A 49 -3.65 -7.27 4.26
C SER A 49 -3.66 -6.02 3.39
N THR A 50 -2.51 -5.44 3.07
CA THR A 50 -2.47 -4.12 2.41
C THR A 50 -1.47 -4.09 1.27
N ILE A 51 -1.91 -3.52 0.13
CA ILE A 51 -1.04 -3.16 -1.00
C ILE A 51 -1.08 -1.65 -1.10
N LEU A 52 0.09 -1.01 -1.07
CA LEU A 52 0.23 0.44 -0.95
C LEU A 52 0.84 1.03 -2.22
N ASN A 53 0.31 2.16 -2.66
CA ASN A 53 0.85 2.90 -3.79
C ASN A 53 1.93 3.85 -3.29
N ILE A 54 3.18 3.57 -3.66
CA ILE A 54 4.34 4.35 -3.20
C ILE A 54 4.28 5.80 -3.69
N ALA A 55 3.63 6.04 -4.83
CA ALA A 55 3.51 7.39 -5.38
C ALA A 55 2.62 8.29 -4.53
N LYS A 56 1.84 7.72 -3.62
CA LYS A 56 0.95 8.49 -2.72
C LYS A 56 1.57 8.72 -1.35
N ILE A 57 2.77 8.23 -1.10
CA ILE A 57 3.45 8.41 0.18
C ILE A 57 4.12 9.77 0.19
N SER A 58 3.79 10.60 1.17
CA SER A 58 4.48 11.88 1.36
C SER A 58 5.68 11.74 2.29
N SER A 59 5.64 10.85 3.26
CA SER A 59 6.80 10.62 4.14
C SER A 59 6.72 9.23 4.76
N VAL A 60 7.89 8.71 5.18
CA VAL A 60 7.98 7.44 5.89
C VAL A 60 8.86 7.63 7.12
N HIS A 61 8.50 6.96 8.20
CA HIS A 61 9.21 7.06 9.48
C HIS A 61 9.40 5.68 10.08
N PRO A 62 10.59 5.35 10.55
CA PRO A 62 10.78 4.11 11.29
C PRO A 62 10.01 4.16 12.60
N THR A 63 9.44 3.05 12.99
CA THR A 63 8.77 2.89 14.27
C THR A 63 9.44 1.78 15.06
N ILE A 64 8.92 1.47 16.23
CA ILE A 64 9.45 0.37 17.04
C ILE A 64 9.26 -0.96 16.32
N SER A 65 10.09 -1.94 16.66
CA SER A 65 10.01 -3.32 16.15
C SER A 65 10.31 -3.45 14.65
N GLY A 66 11.04 -2.49 14.09
CA GLY A 66 11.47 -2.59 12.69
C GLY A 66 10.40 -2.30 11.67
N ARG A 67 9.25 -1.80 12.08
CA ARG A 67 8.18 -1.37 11.17
C ARG A 67 8.43 0.05 10.71
N PHE A 68 7.77 0.42 9.63
CA PHE A 68 7.73 1.81 9.17
C PHE A 68 6.29 2.29 9.16
N GLU A 69 6.12 3.59 9.37
CA GLU A 69 4.83 4.24 9.18
C GLU A 69 4.94 5.12 7.96
N ALA A 70 3.96 5.00 7.06
CA ALA A 70 3.87 5.85 5.88
C ALA A 70 2.74 6.85 6.07
N VAL A 71 3.01 8.11 5.78
CA VAL A 71 2.00 9.16 5.74
C VAL A 71 1.68 9.42 4.28
N LEU A 72 0.41 9.31 3.92
CA LEU A 72 -0.04 9.49 2.55
C LEU A 72 -0.36 10.96 2.30
N ASP A 73 -0.44 11.35 1.04
CA ASP A 73 -0.65 12.76 0.68
C ASP A 73 -2.04 13.28 1.05
N ASN A 74 -2.98 12.38 1.40
CA ASN A 74 -4.30 12.77 1.91
C ASN A 74 -4.35 12.84 3.44
N GLY A 75 -3.20 12.67 4.12
CA GLY A 75 -3.11 12.74 5.57
C GLY A 75 -3.34 11.41 6.29
N GLU A 76 -3.70 10.36 5.59
CA GLU A 76 -3.86 9.05 6.21
C GLU A 76 -2.51 8.43 6.54
N HIS A 77 -2.50 7.57 7.55
CA HIS A 77 -1.31 6.83 7.97
C HIS A 77 -1.52 5.35 7.74
N THR A 78 -0.47 4.66 7.35
CA THR A 78 -0.52 3.21 7.19
C THR A 78 0.80 2.62 7.65
N VAL A 79 0.76 1.38 8.12
CA VAL A 79 1.94 0.70 8.65
C VAL A 79 2.49 -0.24 7.59
N ILE A 80 3.82 -0.21 7.45
CA ILE A 80 4.54 -1.16 6.59
C ILE A 80 5.19 -2.18 7.53
N SER A 81 4.77 -3.43 7.41
CA SER A 81 5.26 -4.50 8.24
C SER A 81 6.76 -4.72 8.02
N ARG A 82 7.46 -5.13 9.09
CA ARG A 82 8.92 -5.30 9.07
C ARG A 82 9.39 -6.12 7.88
N GLN A 83 8.68 -7.21 7.57
CA GLN A 83 9.12 -8.11 6.48
C GLN A 83 9.02 -7.45 5.09
N TYR A 84 8.23 -6.38 4.94
CA TYR A 84 8.08 -5.68 3.66
C TYR A 84 8.87 -4.39 3.59
N VAL A 85 9.53 -3.99 4.68
CA VAL A 85 10.38 -2.79 4.68
C VAL A 85 11.50 -2.85 3.63
N PRO A 86 12.18 -4.00 3.44
CA PRO A 86 13.21 -4.07 2.39
C PRO A 86 12.68 -3.78 0.99
N VAL A 87 11.44 -4.17 0.69
CA VAL A 87 10.82 -3.87 -0.60
C VAL A 87 10.64 -2.37 -0.75
N LEU A 88 10.12 -1.71 0.29
CA LEU A 88 9.97 -0.26 0.30
C LEU A 88 11.30 0.44 0.05
N LYS A 89 12.35 0.05 0.79
CA LYS A 89 13.67 0.66 0.65
C LYS A 89 14.21 0.48 -0.76
N ASN A 90 14.03 -0.70 -1.34
CA ASN A 90 14.48 -0.96 -2.69
C ASN A 90 13.76 -0.05 -3.69
N MET A 91 12.46 0.12 -3.55
CA MET A 91 11.66 0.97 -4.44
C MET A 91 12.03 2.45 -4.30
N LEU A 92 12.44 2.88 -3.11
CA LEU A 92 12.86 4.25 -2.86
C LEU A 92 14.33 4.49 -3.21
N GLY A 93 15.08 3.44 -3.58
CA GLY A 93 16.49 3.55 -3.90
C GLY A 93 17.39 3.68 -2.67
N LEU A 94 16.93 3.22 -1.55
CA LEU A 94 17.68 3.29 -0.28
C LEU A 94 18.52 2.04 -0.03
#